data_60c5a06237614acd43325177fa909a3a
#
_entry.id   60c5a06237614acd43325177fa909a3a
#
_cell.length_a   1.000
_cell.length_b   1.000
_cell.length_c   1.000
_cell.angle_alpha   90.00
_cell.angle_beta   90.00
_cell.angle_gamma   90.00
#
_symmetry.space_group_name_H-M   'P 1'
#
loop_
_entity.id
_entity.type
_entity.pdbx_description
1 polymer ?
#
loop_
_entity_poly.entity_id
_entity_poly.type
_entity_poly.pdbx_seq_one_letter_code
_entity_poly.pdbx_strand_id
1 'polypeptide(L)'
;DIAGYTALSAKDENKALELLDTQKQILTPIIEEFNGTLHNRVGDGLLFTFPTVTDAVKCGIKIQKETNAVDDLNLRIGIHEGEITIKDGDALGDDVNVASRIDPFAAEGGIVISGKVQQNISSLPEFETTYVGTPKLKGVAQKVEVYCITSHGLPETDISKVSAKLE
;
A
#
# COMPACT_ATOMS: atom_id res chain seq x y z
N ASP A 1 -2.94 0.24 4.43
CA ASP A 1 -3.93 0.26 5.52
C ASP A 1 -3.91 -1.05 6.33
N ILE A 2 -4.60 -1.05 7.44
CA ILE A 2 -4.75 -2.24 8.29
C ILE A 2 -6.03 -2.96 7.88
N ALA A 3 -5.91 -4.21 7.41
CA ALA A 3 -7.06 -5.04 7.07
C ALA A 3 -7.89 -5.30 8.32
N GLY A 4 -9.21 -5.14 8.21
CA GLY A 4 -10.15 -5.36 9.31
C GLY A 4 -10.18 -4.26 10.37
N TYR A 5 -9.51 -3.14 10.15
CA TYR A 5 -9.46 -2.05 11.13
C TYR A 5 -10.85 -1.52 11.50
N THR A 6 -11.71 -1.29 10.53
CA THR A 6 -13.06 -0.77 10.79
C THR A 6 -13.88 -1.69 11.69
N ALA A 7 -13.81 -2.99 11.43
CA ALA A 7 -14.51 -3.98 12.26
C ALA A 7 -13.92 -4.04 13.69
N LEU A 8 -12.59 -3.97 13.79
CA LEU A 8 -11.90 -3.96 15.09
C LEU A 8 -12.26 -2.69 15.87
N SER A 9 -12.25 -1.54 15.22
CA SER A 9 -12.61 -0.25 15.84
C SER A 9 -14.02 -0.24 16.38
N ALA A 10 -14.96 -0.84 15.65
CA ALA A 10 -16.35 -0.97 16.10
C ALA A 10 -16.50 -1.91 17.30
N LYS A 11 -15.64 -2.92 17.42
CA LYS A 11 -15.68 -3.92 18.49
C LYS A 11 -14.89 -3.49 19.73
N ASP A 12 -13.70 -2.93 19.52
CA ASP A 12 -12.78 -2.52 20.59
C ASP A 12 -11.94 -1.34 20.10
N GLU A 13 -12.42 -0.13 20.39
CA GLU A 13 -11.77 1.11 19.97
C GLU A 13 -10.36 1.28 20.56
N ASN A 14 -10.18 0.91 21.83
CA ASN A 14 -8.87 1.03 22.49
C ASN A 14 -7.82 0.12 21.82
N LYS A 15 -8.21 -1.11 21.51
CA LYS A 15 -7.33 -2.05 20.82
C LYS A 15 -6.98 -1.57 19.42
N ALA A 16 -7.95 -0.98 18.72
CA ALA A 16 -7.71 -0.40 17.40
C ALA A 16 -6.71 0.75 17.45
N LEU A 17 -6.83 1.63 18.44
CA LEU A 17 -5.89 2.74 18.64
C LEU A 17 -4.48 2.24 18.99
N GLU A 18 -4.37 1.23 19.84
CA GLU A 18 -3.08 0.60 20.15
C GLU A 18 -2.43 0.01 18.89
N LEU A 19 -3.23 -0.60 18.02
CA LEU A 19 -2.76 -1.19 16.78
C LEU A 19 -2.21 -0.12 15.82
N LEU A 20 -2.86 1.05 15.74
CA LEU A 20 -2.35 2.18 14.97
C LEU A 20 -1.01 2.67 15.50
N ASP A 21 -0.84 2.74 16.81
CA ASP A 21 0.42 3.15 17.43
C ASP A 21 1.53 2.13 17.16
N THR A 22 1.21 0.85 17.28
CA THR A 22 2.14 -0.24 16.97
C THR A 22 2.58 -0.18 15.51
N GLN A 23 1.65 0.02 14.59
CA GLN A 23 1.93 0.20 13.17
C GLN A 23 2.93 1.34 12.96
N LYS A 24 2.66 2.50 13.51
CA LYS A 24 3.53 3.68 13.36
C LYS A 24 4.92 3.43 13.92
N GLN A 25 5.03 2.83 15.09
CA GLN A 25 6.31 2.52 15.74
C GLN A 25 7.16 1.55 14.90
N ILE A 26 6.55 0.54 14.30
CA ILE A 26 7.26 -0.44 13.47
C ILE A 26 7.67 0.18 12.13
N LEU A 27 6.77 0.91 11.49
CA LEU A 27 6.97 1.40 10.14
C LEU A 27 7.93 2.59 10.05
N THR A 28 7.94 3.48 11.03
CA THR A 28 8.75 4.71 10.99
C THR A 28 10.25 4.44 10.73
N PRO A 29 10.93 3.55 11.47
CA PRO A 29 12.36 3.29 11.19
C PRO A 29 12.59 2.63 9.84
N ILE A 30 11.67 1.80 9.36
CA ILE A 30 11.78 1.15 8.04
C ILE A 30 11.65 2.20 6.94
N ILE A 31 10.70 3.11 7.07
CA ILE A 31 10.50 4.20 6.09
C ILE A 31 11.75 5.07 5.99
N GLU A 32 12.33 5.43 7.11
CA GLU A 32 13.56 6.24 7.16
C GLU A 32 14.74 5.53 6.50
N GLU A 33 14.86 4.22 6.70
CA GLU A 33 15.91 3.40 6.07
C GLU A 33 15.88 3.50 4.55
N PHE A 34 14.70 3.61 3.94
CA PHE A 34 14.54 3.70 2.49
C PHE A 34 14.30 5.13 2.00
N ASN A 35 14.68 6.13 2.77
CA ASN A 35 14.57 7.55 2.40
C ASN A 35 13.12 8.03 2.22
N GLY A 36 12.18 7.37 2.87
CA GLY A 36 10.77 7.74 2.80
C GLY A 36 10.41 8.85 3.78
N THR A 37 9.29 9.48 3.50
CA THR A 37 8.71 10.53 4.36
C THR A 37 7.28 10.14 4.70
N LEU A 38 6.95 10.14 5.99
CA LEU A 38 5.59 9.93 6.46
C LEU A 38 4.81 11.24 6.36
N HIS A 39 3.64 11.19 5.75
CA HIS A 39 2.72 12.31 5.65
C HIS A 39 1.52 12.11 6.60
N ASN A 40 0.58 13.03 6.59
CA ASN A 40 -0.60 12.92 7.41
C ASN A 40 -1.43 11.70 7.02
N ARG A 41 -2.09 11.14 8.02
CA ARG A 41 -2.95 9.98 7.86
C ARG A 41 -4.14 10.26 6.96
N VAL A 42 -4.52 9.26 6.15
CA VAL A 42 -5.78 9.27 5.41
C VAL A 42 -6.64 8.16 6.01
N GLY A 43 -7.56 8.52 6.91
CA GLY A 43 -8.36 7.55 7.66
C GLY A 43 -7.49 6.68 8.58
N ASP A 44 -7.57 5.37 8.44
CA ASP A 44 -6.74 4.38 9.15
C ASP A 44 -5.44 4.04 8.40
N GLY A 45 -5.26 4.60 7.21
CA GLY A 45 -4.09 4.37 6.39
C GLY A 45 -2.95 5.33 6.68
N LEU A 46 -1.72 4.89 6.45
CA LEU A 46 -0.54 5.74 6.47
C LEU A 46 -0.10 6.00 5.04
N LEU A 47 0.29 7.23 4.76
CA LEU A 47 0.78 7.64 3.45
C LEU A 47 2.26 8.01 3.55
N PHE A 48 3.07 7.40 2.70
CA PHE A 48 4.50 7.70 2.59
C PHE A 48 4.86 8.08 1.18
N THR A 49 5.88 8.92 1.04
CA THR A 49 6.48 9.23 -0.25
C THR A 49 7.95 8.84 -0.26
N PHE A 50 8.47 8.49 -1.44
CA PHE A 50 9.86 8.06 -1.64
C PHE A 50 10.44 8.76 -2.85
N PRO A 51 11.76 9.02 -2.86
CA PRO A 51 12.40 9.64 -4.03
C PRO A 51 12.43 8.74 -5.25
N THR A 52 12.41 7.41 -5.06
CA THR A 52 12.46 6.45 -6.18
C THR A 52 11.45 5.33 -6.01
N VAL A 53 11.02 4.76 -7.13
CA VAL A 53 10.14 3.59 -7.16
C VAL A 53 10.78 2.39 -6.46
N THR A 54 12.06 2.17 -6.71
CA THR A 54 12.79 1.04 -6.11
C THR A 54 12.80 1.12 -4.59
N ASP A 55 13.06 2.30 -4.03
CA ASP A 55 13.00 2.51 -2.57
C ASP A 55 11.61 2.21 -2.02
N ALA A 56 10.56 2.68 -2.68
CA ALA A 56 9.19 2.43 -2.25
C ALA A 56 8.86 0.93 -2.24
N VAL A 57 9.22 0.21 -3.30
CA VAL A 57 8.95 -1.23 -3.42
C VAL A 57 9.73 -2.02 -2.38
N LYS A 58 11.02 -1.75 -2.21
CA LYS A 58 11.84 -2.42 -1.20
C LYS A 58 11.35 -2.15 0.22
N CYS A 59 10.95 -0.91 0.49
CA CYS A 59 10.38 -0.55 1.78
C CYS A 59 9.08 -1.33 2.06
N GLY A 60 8.18 -1.40 1.08
CA GLY A 60 6.94 -2.16 1.20
C GLY A 60 7.18 -3.64 1.50
N ILE A 61 8.15 -4.25 0.83
CA ILE A 61 8.54 -5.65 1.07
C ILE A 61 9.04 -5.84 2.50
N LYS A 62 9.91 -4.95 2.97
CA LYS A 62 10.44 -5.03 4.34
C LYS A 62 9.34 -4.82 5.38
N ILE A 63 8.44 -3.87 5.16
CA ILE A 63 7.28 -3.66 6.03
C ILE A 63 6.46 -4.93 6.16
N GLN A 64 6.13 -5.59 5.06
CA GLN A 64 5.33 -6.82 5.11
C GLN A 64 6.08 -7.94 5.85
N LYS A 65 7.36 -8.06 5.64
CA LYS A 65 8.19 -9.04 6.33
C LYS A 65 8.20 -8.81 7.84
N GLU A 66 8.40 -7.58 8.27
CA GLU A 66 8.47 -7.23 9.70
C GLU A 66 7.12 -7.31 10.40
N THR A 67 6.02 -7.01 9.70
CA THR A 67 4.67 -7.01 10.30
C THR A 67 3.97 -8.36 10.22
N ASN A 68 4.46 -9.29 9.42
CA ASN A 68 3.84 -10.60 9.22
C ASN A 68 3.67 -11.39 10.53
N ALA A 69 4.57 -11.21 11.49
CA ALA A 69 4.53 -11.91 12.77
C ALA A 69 3.80 -11.13 13.88
N VAL A 70 3.26 -9.96 13.57
CA VAL A 70 2.54 -9.12 14.54
C VAL A 70 1.05 -9.40 14.46
N ASP A 71 0.47 -9.86 15.57
CA ASP A 71 -0.94 -10.22 15.64
C ASP A 71 -1.84 -9.03 15.28
N ASP A 72 -2.87 -9.28 14.49
CA ASP A 72 -3.87 -8.32 14.02
C ASP A 72 -3.34 -7.19 13.14
N LEU A 73 -2.03 -7.15 12.87
CA LEU A 73 -1.42 -6.15 12.01
C LEU A 73 -1.23 -6.70 10.59
N ASN A 74 -2.34 -6.90 9.91
CA ASN A 74 -2.35 -7.37 8.52
C ASN A 74 -2.49 -6.16 7.60
N LEU A 75 -1.40 -5.84 6.89
CA LEU A 75 -1.35 -4.64 6.07
C LEU A 75 -1.65 -4.93 4.60
N ARG A 76 -2.39 -4.03 3.96
CA ARG A 76 -2.50 -3.94 2.51
C ARG A 76 -1.72 -2.71 2.07
N ILE A 77 -0.80 -2.90 1.14
CA ILE A 77 0.06 -1.82 0.65
C ILE A 77 -0.24 -1.58 -0.83
N GLY A 78 -0.45 -0.31 -1.19
CA GLY A 78 -0.57 0.13 -2.58
C GLY A 78 0.54 1.11 -2.89
N ILE A 79 1.20 0.94 -4.04
CA ILE A 79 2.31 1.81 -4.48
C ILE A 79 2.01 2.35 -5.86
N HIS A 80 2.12 3.65 -6.01
CA HIS A 80 1.93 4.35 -7.28
C HIS A 80 3.02 5.40 -7.47
N GLU A 81 3.28 5.75 -8.70
CA GLU A 81 4.25 6.79 -9.09
C GLU A 81 3.52 7.93 -9.77
N GLY A 82 3.85 9.15 -9.42
CA GLY A 82 3.28 10.33 -10.04
C GLY A 82 3.78 11.62 -9.45
N GLU A 83 3.22 12.72 -9.94
CA GLU A 83 3.52 14.04 -9.42
C GLU A 83 2.73 14.29 -8.14
N ILE A 84 3.43 14.82 -7.15
CA ILE A 84 2.89 15.05 -5.82
C ILE A 84 3.23 16.47 -5.39
N THR A 85 2.23 17.19 -4.86
CA THR A 85 2.43 18.50 -4.25
C THR A 85 2.43 18.31 -2.74
N ILE A 86 3.48 18.77 -2.08
CA ILE A 86 3.56 18.78 -0.62
C ILE A 86 3.20 20.16 -0.09
N LYS A 87 2.18 20.22 0.75
CA LYS A 87 1.71 21.47 1.36
C LYS A 87 1.31 21.21 2.82
N ASP A 88 1.93 21.95 3.73
CA ASP A 88 1.65 21.86 5.18
C ASP A 88 1.74 20.41 5.72
N GLY A 89 2.70 19.64 5.22
CA GLY A 89 2.90 18.25 5.62
C GLY A 89 1.99 17.26 4.91
N ASP A 90 1.04 17.73 4.10
CA ASP A 90 0.14 16.86 3.31
C ASP A 90 0.69 16.63 1.91
N ALA A 91 0.51 15.41 1.43
CA ALA A 91 0.75 15.07 0.04
C ALA A 91 -0.58 15.18 -0.71
N LEU A 92 -0.59 15.98 -1.78
CA LEU A 92 -1.79 16.30 -2.55
C LEU A 92 -1.57 15.96 -4.03
N GLY A 93 -2.65 15.64 -4.71
CA GLY A 93 -2.67 15.39 -6.15
C GLY A 93 -3.46 14.14 -6.52
N ASP A 94 -3.78 14.01 -7.81
CA ASP A 94 -4.53 12.86 -8.31
C ASP A 94 -3.79 11.54 -8.08
N ASP A 95 -2.47 11.54 -8.22
CA ASP A 95 -1.65 10.34 -8.03
C ASP A 95 -1.62 9.87 -6.56
N VAL A 96 -1.81 10.77 -5.60
CA VAL A 96 -1.99 10.40 -4.20
C VAL A 96 -3.31 9.65 -4.03
N ASN A 97 -4.36 10.09 -4.70
CA ASN A 97 -5.66 9.42 -4.69
C ASN A 97 -5.56 8.02 -5.31
N VAL A 98 -4.79 7.86 -6.39
CA VAL A 98 -4.55 6.54 -6.99
C VAL A 98 -3.94 5.60 -5.94
N ALA A 99 -2.87 6.01 -5.29
CA ALA A 99 -2.20 5.17 -4.27
C ALA A 99 -3.18 4.72 -3.18
N SER A 100 -4.00 5.62 -2.67
CA SER A 100 -4.96 5.30 -1.61
C SER A 100 -6.19 4.53 -2.09
N ARG A 101 -6.39 4.41 -3.39
CA ARG A 101 -7.53 3.66 -3.97
C ARG A 101 -7.16 2.27 -4.47
N ILE A 102 -5.88 1.97 -4.65
CA ILE A 102 -5.46 0.64 -5.13
C ILE A 102 -5.14 -0.33 -3.99
N ASP A 103 -4.78 0.13 -2.80
CA ASP A 103 -4.41 -0.75 -1.70
C ASP A 103 -5.49 -1.77 -1.32
N PRO A 104 -6.82 -1.48 -1.41
CA PRO A 104 -7.84 -2.50 -1.13
C PRO A 104 -7.80 -3.73 -2.05
N PHE A 105 -7.09 -3.66 -3.17
CA PHE A 105 -6.94 -4.80 -4.08
C PHE A 105 -5.79 -5.72 -3.69
N ALA A 106 -4.99 -5.35 -2.70
CA ALA A 106 -3.95 -6.22 -2.16
C ALA A 106 -4.56 -7.32 -1.29
N ALA A 107 -3.94 -8.50 -1.30
CA ALA A 107 -4.20 -9.50 -0.28
C ALA A 107 -3.69 -8.99 1.07
N GLU A 108 -4.25 -9.46 2.16
CA GLU A 108 -3.73 -9.18 3.49
C GLU A 108 -2.27 -9.65 3.57
N GLY A 109 -1.36 -8.77 3.95
CA GLY A 109 0.07 -9.03 3.92
C GLY A 109 0.72 -8.87 2.55
N GLY A 110 -0.04 -8.40 1.54
CA GLY A 110 0.42 -8.27 0.17
C GLY A 110 0.67 -6.83 -0.26
N ILE A 111 1.18 -6.69 -1.49
CA ILE A 111 1.49 -5.40 -2.11
C ILE A 111 0.90 -5.37 -3.51
N VAL A 112 0.12 -4.34 -3.82
CA VAL A 112 -0.28 -4.03 -5.19
C VAL A 112 0.43 -2.77 -5.67
N ILE A 113 0.66 -2.72 -6.96
CA ILE A 113 1.35 -1.63 -7.62
C ILE A 113 0.58 -1.21 -8.86
N SER A 114 0.69 0.06 -9.25
CA SER A 114 0.14 0.51 -10.51
C SER A 114 0.99 0.06 -11.70
N GLY A 115 0.41 0.13 -12.90
CA GLY A 115 1.13 -0.20 -14.13
C GLY A 115 2.40 0.62 -14.34
N LYS A 116 2.41 1.90 -13.92
CA LYS A 116 3.61 2.73 -13.98
C LYS A 116 4.74 2.17 -13.12
N VAL A 117 4.43 1.75 -11.91
CA VAL A 117 5.41 1.13 -11.00
C VAL A 117 5.89 -0.19 -11.58
N GLN A 118 4.97 -1.01 -12.09
CA GLN A 118 5.32 -2.30 -12.70
C GLN A 118 6.29 -2.12 -13.87
N GLN A 119 6.09 -1.14 -14.73
CA GLN A 119 7.00 -0.84 -15.83
C GLN A 119 8.41 -0.50 -15.33
N ASN A 120 8.50 0.28 -14.27
CA ASN A 120 9.79 0.69 -13.70
C ASN A 120 10.57 -0.45 -13.08
N ILE A 121 9.91 -1.46 -12.52
CA ILE A 121 10.58 -2.61 -11.89
C ILE A 121 10.65 -3.84 -12.79
N SER A 122 10.04 -3.81 -13.97
CA SER A 122 10.01 -4.97 -14.89
C SER A 122 11.39 -5.41 -15.38
N SER A 123 12.35 -4.50 -15.41
CA SER A 123 13.73 -4.81 -15.78
C SER A 123 14.56 -5.40 -14.62
N LEU A 124 14.00 -5.41 -13.40
CA LEU A 124 14.68 -5.92 -12.21
C LEU A 124 14.19 -7.36 -11.96
N PRO A 125 15.05 -8.38 -12.22
CA PRO A 125 14.58 -9.78 -12.17
C PRO A 125 14.21 -10.28 -10.77
N GLU A 126 14.59 -9.56 -9.73
CA GLU A 126 14.26 -9.89 -8.35
C GLU A 126 12.77 -9.66 -8.03
N PHE A 127 12.08 -8.84 -8.81
CA PHE A 127 10.66 -8.55 -8.59
C PHE A 127 9.80 -9.26 -9.62
N GLU A 128 8.90 -10.12 -9.16
CA GLU A 128 7.91 -10.80 -9.97
C GLU A 128 6.54 -10.21 -9.68
N THR A 129 5.73 -10.04 -10.72
CA THR A 129 4.40 -9.45 -10.60
C THR A 129 3.36 -10.23 -11.38
N THR A 130 2.11 -10.12 -10.96
CA THR A 130 0.95 -10.70 -11.65
C THR A 130 -0.12 -9.64 -11.83
N TYR A 131 -0.68 -9.56 -13.03
CA TYR A 131 -1.76 -8.62 -13.32
C TYR A 131 -3.01 -8.97 -12.52
N VAL A 132 -3.61 -7.96 -11.87
CA VAL A 132 -4.83 -8.10 -11.07
C VAL A 132 -6.06 -7.65 -11.86
N GLY A 133 -5.98 -6.49 -12.47
CA GLY A 133 -7.10 -5.91 -13.21
C GLY A 133 -6.92 -4.42 -13.46
N THR A 134 -7.94 -3.82 -14.08
CA THR A 134 -7.96 -2.37 -14.36
C THR A 134 -9.27 -1.81 -13.77
N PRO A 135 -9.33 -1.65 -12.44
CA PRO A 135 -10.56 -1.23 -11.79
C PRO A 135 -10.87 0.25 -12.04
N LYS A 136 -12.15 0.58 -11.97
CA LYS A 136 -12.57 1.96 -11.97
C LYS A 136 -12.42 2.51 -10.55
N LEU A 137 -11.46 3.41 -10.36
CA LEU A 137 -11.16 3.98 -9.05
C LEU A 137 -11.99 5.24 -8.81
N LYS A 138 -12.63 5.31 -7.65
CA LYS A 138 -13.49 6.44 -7.28
C LYS A 138 -12.69 7.74 -7.23
N GLY A 139 -13.14 8.75 -7.98
CA GLY A 139 -12.52 10.06 -8.00
C GLY A 139 -11.24 10.15 -8.82
N VAL A 140 -10.90 9.08 -9.53
CA VAL A 140 -9.70 9.03 -10.39
C VAL A 140 -10.15 8.98 -11.84
N ALA A 141 -9.73 9.95 -12.65
CA ALA A 141 -10.07 10.03 -14.05
C ALA A 141 -9.20 9.12 -14.92
N GLN A 142 -7.94 8.94 -14.55
CA GLN A 142 -7.01 8.13 -15.32
C GLN A 142 -7.30 6.63 -15.21
N LYS A 143 -7.00 5.89 -16.28
CA LYS A 143 -7.09 4.43 -16.27
C LYS A 143 -5.86 3.86 -15.60
N VAL A 144 -6.07 3.04 -14.57
CA VAL A 144 -4.98 2.48 -13.76
C VAL A 144 -5.01 0.95 -13.80
N GLU A 145 -3.96 0.35 -14.36
CA GLU A 145 -3.74 -1.08 -14.28
C GLU A 145 -3.15 -1.41 -12.91
N VAL A 146 -3.61 -2.49 -12.30
CA VAL A 146 -3.15 -2.94 -10.97
C VAL A 146 -2.50 -4.30 -11.11
N TYR A 147 -1.32 -4.43 -10.51
CA TYR A 147 -0.54 -5.68 -10.41
C TYR A 147 -0.28 -5.98 -8.95
N CYS A 148 -0.10 -7.24 -8.59
CA CYS A 148 0.42 -7.61 -7.28
C CYS A 148 1.85 -8.13 -7.41
N ILE A 149 2.66 -7.89 -6.37
CA ILE A 149 4.01 -8.45 -6.30
C ILE A 149 3.90 -9.87 -5.76
N THR A 150 4.44 -10.84 -6.51
CA THR A 150 4.35 -12.27 -6.17
C THR A 150 5.68 -12.87 -5.73
N SER A 151 6.78 -12.12 -5.82
CA SER A 151 8.09 -12.52 -5.30
C SER A 151 8.21 -12.26 -3.79
N HIS A 152 9.32 -12.63 -3.19
CA HIS A 152 9.65 -12.37 -1.78
C HIS A 152 8.66 -12.99 -0.77
N GLY A 153 7.98 -14.06 -1.17
CA GLY A 153 7.01 -14.73 -0.30
C GLY A 153 5.71 -13.98 -0.08
N LEU A 154 5.44 -12.94 -0.87
CA LEU A 154 4.23 -12.13 -0.75
C LEU A 154 3.00 -12.88 -1.29
N PRO A 155 1.83 -12.74 -0.62
CA PRO A 155 0.61 -13.36 -1.10
C PRO A 155 0.10 -12.70 -2.37
N GLU A 156 -0.42 -13.52 -3.28
CA GLU A 156 -1.05 -13.05 -4.50
C GLU A 156 -2.49 -12.64 -4.23
N THR A 157 -2.95 -11.60 -4.91
CA THR A 157 -4.35 -11.18 -4.83
C THR A 157 -5.26 -12.27 -5.38
N ASP A 158 -6.26 -12.68 -4.60
CA ASP A 158 -7.29 -13.62 -5.05
C ASP A 158 -8.34 -12.84 -5.87
N ILE A 159 -8.23 -12.93 -7.19
CA ILE A 159 -9.10 -12.21 -8.12
C ILE A 159 -10.57 -12.57 -7.91
N SER A 160 -10.87 -13.82 -7.52
CA SER A 160 -12.25 -14.24 -7.27
C SER A 160 -12.91 -13.51 -6.10
N LYS A 161 -12.11 -13.11 -5.11
CA LYS A 161 -12.61 -12.37 -3.93
C LYS A 161 -12.78 -10.87 -4.17
N VAL A 162 -12.10 -10.33 -5.20
CA VAL A 162 -12.12 -8.89 -5.49
C VAL A 162 -12.80 -8.57 -6.82
N SER A 163 -13.32 -9.56 -7.52
CA SER A 163 -13.91 -9.40 -8.85
C SER A 163 -14.98 -8.31 -8.92
N ALA A 164 -15.83 -8.21 -7.91
CA ALA A 164 -16.86 -7.17 -7.84
C ALA A 164 -16.28 -5.75 -7.76
N LYS A 165 -15.05 -5.62 -7.24
CA LYS A 165 -14.34 -4.33 -7.15
C LYS A 165 -13.59 -4.00 -8.44
N LEU A 166 -13.38 -5.00 -9.31
CA LEU A 166 -12.68 -4.83 -10.57
C LEU A 166 -13.61 -4.38 -11.71
N GLU A 167 -14.89 -4.47 -11.49
CA GLU A 167 -15.92 -3.99 -12.40
C GLU A 167 -16.27 -2.52 -12.09
#